data_611520b48ea256ca5f2e86ce5b42fccf
#
_entry.id   611520b48ea256ca5f2e86ce5b42fccf
#
_cell.length_a   1.000
_cell.length_b   1.000
_cell.length_c   1.000
_cell.angle_alpha   90.00
_cell.angle_beta   90.00
_cell.angle_gamma   90.00
#
_symmetry.space_group_name_H-M   'P 1'
#
loop_
_entity.id
_entity.type
_entity.pdbx_description
1 polymer ?
#
loop_
_entity_poly.entity_id
_entity_poly.type
_entity_poly.pdbx_seq_one_letter_code
_entity_poly.pdbx_strand_id
1 'polypeptide(L)'
;MGAFETAPGADPTPGSNVKGAVGGANWCFLLPSLELGRIVCLGAPSPAALRTLHGLADEVVVCAPSRDLRRLGSADLVVVARTPLLSFARGRRLAREAERLAGPGGLAYRETRSVVGRRPGPPGARARLWLAPASGEVRAAAPLRDRGAIAFLEERFVERPLLRRQLLRRPRRVLSHHHTVRRAIRREGVLAGRLAAELETGPPRYVRSLAADAGVDIGDRRWALVAPGDYPSQKVLFFLFAREAARPDSVVKITRDPRLNPRLENEWRALTMLRDRGLGTDGTLPRPLFLGLHGGLAVLGESAIDGEPFRKRTHATADCPYARRAVEWILELGTATASRGLTDAPAISGLEPLFERFRRLYDLEAAEEGFLGAQVSALTSGTDGLRLVFQHGDPGPWNVMVTGDGRTAFLDWEAAEPQGMPLWDLFHFLRSYSLAVSRAAGRRDPQESFEEHWLEESAVSRVLVEATSRFCARAGLAPGLVEPLFYVCWMHRAVKEAATLPPDRLRSGRYVNILRLAVARRGAPTLGRLFSIAVN
;
A
#
# COMPACT_ATOMS: atom_id res chain seq x y z
N MET A 1 17.57 -5.37 9.83
CA MET A 1 17.51 -6.44 8.78
C MET A 1 16.92 -7.70 9.38
N GLY A 2 15.64 -7.67 9.72
CA GLY A 2 14.90 -8.89 10.01
C GLY A 2 14.91 -9.74 8.76
N ALA A 3 15.58 -10.88 8.83
CA ALA A 3 15.59 -12.04 7.97
C ALA A 3 14.96 -11.87 6.57
N PHE A 4 15.74 -11.43 5.60
CA PHE A 4 15.62 -11.89 4.23
C PHE A 4 16.38 -13.22 4.06
N GLU A 5 16.35 -14.07 5.06
CA GLU A 5 16.45 -15.50 4.84
C GLU A 5 15.08 -15.94 4.34
N THR A 6 15.02 -16.25 3.06
CA THR A 6 14.14 -17.32 2.64
C THR A 6 14.60 -18.53 3.42
N ALA A 7 13.94 -18.80 4.53
CA ALA A 7 14.05 -20.09 5.20
C ALA A 7 13.78 -21.15 4.11
N PRO A 8 14.66 -22.13 3.92
CA PRO A 8 14.36 -23.24 3.05
C PRO A 8 13.14 -23.95 3.68
N GLY A 9 12.03 -24.01 2.92
CA GLY A 9 10.93 -24.92 3.18
C GLY A 9 10.46 -24.98 4.65
N ALA A 10 9.86 -23.93 5.16
CA ALA A 10 8.88 -24.13 6.21
C ALA A 10 7.70 -24.84 5.54
N ASP A 11 7.49 -26.10 5.90
CA ASP A 11 6.25 -26.82 5.59
C ASP A 11 5.06 -25.89 5.88
N PRO A 12 4.07 -25.81 4.98
CA PRO A 12 2.92 -24.97 5.21
C PRO A 12 2.29 -25.36 6.53
N THR A 13 2.20 -24.41 7.43
CA THR A 13 1.49 -24.58 8.71
C THR A 13 0.11 -25.18 8.37
N PRO A 14 -0.32 -26.28 9.01
CA PRO A 14 -1.63 -26.87 8.73
C PRO A 14 -2.69 -25.82 9.06
N GLY A 15 -3.35 -25.26 8.04
CA GLY A 15 -4.39 -24.23 8.19
C GLY A 15 -4.40 -23.10 7.17
N SER A 16 -3.37 -22.91 6.31
CA SER A 16 -3.45 -21.89 5.26
C SER A 16 -4.01 -22.49 3.96
N ASN A 17 -5.30 -22.31 3.73
CA ASN A 17 -6.00 -22.90 2.57
C ASN A 17 -5.99 -22.02 1.31
N VAL A 18 -5.53 -20.74 1.38
CA VAL A 18 -5.37 -19.91 0.19
C VAL A 18 -4.09 -20.31 -0.55
N LYS A 19 -4.27 -21.05 -1.66
CA LYS A 19 -3.18 -21.63 -2.48
C LYS A 19 -2.53 -20.61 -3.41
N GLY A 20 -2.32 -19.36 -2.96
CA GLY A 20 -1.63 -18.34 -3.77
C GLY A 20 -2.22 -16.93 -3.61
N ALA A 21 -1.71 -16.00 -4.44
CA ALA A 21 -2.13 -14.60 -4.36
C ALA A 21 -3.55 -14.38 -4.90
N VAL A 22 -4.37 -13.64 -4.15
CA VAL A 22 -5.70 -13.20 -4.56
C VAL A 22 -5.58 -11.97 -5.45
N GLY A 23 -5.75 -12.15 -6.77
CA GLY A 23 -5.73 -11.07 -7.76
C GLY A 23 -6.67 -11.36 -8.92
N GLY A 24 -7.25 -10.35 -9.55
CA GLY A 24 -8.21 -10.52 -10.65
C GLY A 24 -9.66 -10.76 -10.23
N ALA A 25 -9.93 -10.96 -8.93
CA ALA A 25 -11.27 -11.12 -8.37
C ALA A 25 -11.38 -10.42 -7.00
N ASN A 26 -11.03 -9.14 -6.92
CA ASN A 26 -11.01 -8.39 -5.66
C ASN A 26 -12.34 -8.36 -4.88
N TRP A 27 -13.45 -8.63 -5.55
CA TRP A 27 -14.75 -8.77 -4.89
C TRP A 27 -14.82 -10.00 -3.96
N CYS A 28 -13.91 -10.98 -4.10
CA CYS A 28 -13.84 -12.14 -3.20
C CYS A 28 -13.61 -11.73 -1.74
N PHE A 29 -12.93 -10.60 -1.48
CA PHE A 29 -12.78 -10.07 -0.12
C PHE A 29 -14.09 -9.64 0.55
N LEU A 30 -15.20 -9.64 -0.18
CA LEU A 30 -16.55 -9.42 0.36
C LEU A 30 -17.22 -10.74 0.81
N LEU A 31 -16.65 -11.88 0.47
CA LEU A 31 -17.17 -13.18 0.87
C LEU A 31 -16.95 -13.40 2.37
N PRO A 32 -17.85 -14.12 3.05
CA PRO A 32 -17.70 -14.42 4.47
C PRO A 32 -16.57 -15.41 4.76
N SER A 33 -16.18 -16.21 3.75
CA SER A 33 -15.03 -17.11 3.80
C SER A 33 -14.26 -17.04 2.48
N LEU A 34 -12.94 -17.16 2.56
CA LEU A 34 -12.04 -17.36 1.43
C LEU A 34 -11.66 -18.85 1.25
N GLU A 35 -12.22 -19.73 2.06
CA GLU A 35 -12.06 -21.17 2.00
C GLU A 35 -13.39 -21.78 1.53
N LEU A 36 -13.41 -22.27 0.30
CA LEU A 36 -14.61 -22.76 -0.34
C LEU A 36 -14.38 -24.20 -0.81
N GLY A 37 -15.33 -25.08 -0.64
CA GLY A 37 -15.26 -26.44 -1.19
C GLY A 37 -15.45 -26.42 -2.71
N ARG A 38 -16.53 -25.79 -3.19
CA ARG A 38 -16.91 -25.83 -4.59
C ARG A 38 -17.34 -24.47 -5.14
N ILE A 39 -16.76 -24.10 -6.30
CA ILE A 39 -17.17 -22.92 -7.08
C ILE A 39 -17.71 -23.36 -8.44
N VAL A 40 -18.86 -22.82 -8.84
CA VAL A 40 -19.41 -22.98 -10.19
C VAL A 40 -19.41 -21.65 -10.93
N CYS A 41 -18.73 -21.58 -12.07
CA CYS A 41 -18.69 -20.42 -12.95
C CYS A 41 -19.64 -20.62 -14.13
N LEU A 42 -20.68 -19.82 -14.23
CA LEU A 42 -21.59 -19.77 -15.37
C LEU A 42 -21.07 -18.78 -16.42
N GLY A 43 -20.39 -19.29 -17.44
CA GLY A 43 -19.57 -18.54 -18.39
C GLY A 43 -18.09 -18.54 -18.01
N ALA A 44 -17.25 -17.99 -18.87
CA ALA A 44 -15.81 -17.95 -18.68
C ALA A 44 -15.38 -16.68 -17.90
N PRO A 45 -14.87 -16.79 -16.66
CA PRO A 45 -14.20 -15.69 -15.98
C PRO A 45 -12.92 -15.28 -16.72
N SER A 46 -12.36 -14.12 -16.39
CA SER A 46 -11.02 -13.75 -16.88
C SER A 46 -9.97 -14.76 -16.38
N PRO A 47 -8.86 -14.98 -17.12
CA PRO A 47 -7.80 -15.89 -16.65
C PRO A 47 -7.25 -15.55 -15.25
N ALA A 48 -7.15 -14.26 -14.93
CA ALA A 48 -6.72 -13.82 -13.60
C ALA A 48 -7.75 -14.17 -12.53
N ALA A 49 -9.04 -13.90 -12.77
CA ALA A 49 -10.11 -14.27 -11.85
C ALA A 49 -10.19 -15.79 -11.66
N LEU A 50 -10.04 -16.56 -12.73
CA LEU A 50 -10.08 -18.02 -12.65
C LEU A 50 -8.93 -18.57 -11.79
N ARG A 51 -7.71 -18.06 -11.94
CA ARG A 51 -6.59 -18.44 -11.06
C ARG A 51 -6.89 -18.15 -9.58
N THR A 52 -7.46 -16.99 -9.29
CA THR A 52 -7.87 -16.65 -7.91
C THR A 52 -8.90 -17.64 -7.40
N LEU A 53 -9.95 -17.94 -8.17
CA LEU A 53 -11.00 -18.88 -7.76
C LEU A 53 -10.45 -20.28 -7.48
N HIS A 54 -9.50 -20.76 -8.29
CA HIS A 54 -8.80 -22.03 -8.02
C HIS A 54 -7.95 -21.99 -6.73
N GLY A 55 -7.46 -20.83 -6.33
CA GLY A 55 -6.76 -20.64 -5.04
C GLY A 55 -7.69 -20.65 -3.83
N LEU A 56 -8.99 -20.36 -4.04
CA LEU A 56 -9.99 -20.24 -2.97
C LEU A 56 -10.86 -21.48 -2.78
N ALA A 57 -10.83 -22.46 -3.70
CA ALA A 57 -11.71 -23.63 -3.64
C ALA A 57 -10.98 -24.93 -3.98
N ASP A 58 -11.54 -26.03 -3.48
CA ASP A 58 -11.05 -27.37 -3.81
C ASP A 58 -11.49 -27.79 -5.23
N GLU A 59 -12.67 -27.37 -5.66
CA GLU A 59 -13.22 -27.65 -6.98
C GLU A 59 -13.73 -26.37 -7.65
N VAL A 60 -13.30 -26.11 -8.89
CA VAL A 60 -13.83 -25.02 -9.73
C VAL A 60 -14.37 -25.59 -11.03
N VAL A 61 -15.67 -25.46 -11.25
CA VAL A 61 -16.36 -25.95 -12.44
C VAL A 61 -16.76 -24.78 -13.34
N VAL A 62 -16.26 -24.75 -14.57
CA VAL A 62 -16.64 -23.73 -15.56
C VAL A 62 -17.64 -24.32 -16.56
N CYS A 63 -18.83 -23.74 -16.66
CA CYS A 63 -19.93 -24.22 -17.49
C CYS A 63 -20.37 -23.16 -18.49
N ALA A 64 -20.71 -23.63 -19.72
CA ALA A 64 -21.38 -22.77 -20.68
C ALA A 64 -22.81 -22.41 -20.20
N PRO A 65 -23.29 -21.17 -20.37
CA PRO A 65 -24.61 -20.74 -19.92
C PRO A 65 -25.80 -21.47 -20.62
N SER A 66 -25.53 -22.25 -21.65
CA SER A 66 -26.52 -23.04 -22.43
C SER A 66 -26.68 -24.48 -21.96
N ARG A 67 -25.82 -24.97 -21.06
CA ARG A 67 -25.84 -26.34 -20.56
C ARG A 67 -27.05 -26.60 -19.65
N ASP A 68 -27.48 -27.85 -19.54
CA ASP A 68 -28.48 -28.23 -18.54
C ASP A 68 -27.89 -28.09 -17.14
N LEU A 69 -28.16 -26.96 -16.51
CA LEU A 69 -27.63 -26.57 -15.19
C LEU A 69 -28.27 -27.38 -14.04
N ARG A 70 -29.35 -28.16 -14.33
CA ARG A 70 -30.02 -28.97 -13.31
C ARG A 70 -29.18 -30.16 -12.86
N ARG A 71 -28.23 -30.60 -13.68
CA ARG A 71 -27.30 -31.68 -13.35
C ARG A 71 -26.10 -31.27 -12.51
N LEU A 72 -25.91 -29.98 -12.32
CA LEU A 72 -24.88 -29.46 -11.43
C LEU A 72 -25.37 -29.51 -9.98
N GLY A 73 -24.61 -30.15 -9.12
CA GLY A 73 -24.85 -30.14 -7.66
C GLY A 73 -24.74 -28.72 -7.06
N SER A 74 -25.00 -28.61 -5.76
CA SER A 74 -24.84 -27.36 -5.02
C SER A 74 -23.37 -26.88 -5.00
N ALA A 75 -23.17 -25.59 -4.82
CA ALA A 75 -21.87 -24.94 -4.71
C ALA A 75 -21.87 -23.90 -3.60
N ASP A 76 -20.71 -23.69 -2.97
CA ASP A 76 -20.55 -22.63 -1.95
C ASP A 76 -20.59 -21.25 -2.60
N LEU A 77 -20.10 -21.16 -3.84
CA LEU A 77 -20.13 -19.93 -4.62
C LEU A 77 -20.49 -20.20 -6.09
N VAL A 78 -21.45 -19.47 -6.60
CA VAL A 78 -21.77 -19.44 -8.02
C VAL A 78 -21.42 -18.07 -8.61
N VAL A 79 -20.52 -18.06 -9.59
CA VAL A 79 -20.08 -16.84 -10.27
C VAL A 79 -20.72 -16.78 -11.65
N VAL A 80 -21.54 -15.77 -11.91
CA VAL A 80 -22.04 -15.50 -13.27
C VAL A 80 -21.05 -14.59 -13.97
N ALA A 81 -20.23 -15.17 -14.83
CA ALA A 81 -19.27 -14.42 -15.63
C ALA A 81 -19.98 -13.43 -16.56
N ARG A 82 -19.38 -12.27 -16.74
CA ARG A 82 -19.93 -11.19 -17.53
C ARG A 82 -20.04 -11.59 -19.01
N THR A 83 -21.25 -11.73 -19.50
CA THR A 83 -21.51 -12.01 -20.92
C THR A 83 -22.04 -10.74 -21.57
N PRO A 84 -21.32 -10.15 -22.54
CA PRO A 84 -21.65 -8.81 -23.09
C PRO A 84 -23.01 -8.70 -23.77
N LEU A 85 -23.60 -9.82 -24.21
CA LEU A 85 -24.74 -9.86 -25.15
C LEU A 85 -25.96 -10.59 -24.60
N LEU A 86 -26.09 -10.80 -23.29
CA LEU A 86 -27.31 -11.45 -22.78
C LEU A 86 -28.49 -10.47 -22.80
N SER A 87 -29.60 -10.86 -23.40
CA SER A 87 -30.89 -10.20 -23.26
C SER A 87 -31.27 -10.11 -21.77
N PHE A 88 -32.01 -9.10 -21.38
CA PHE A 88 -32.46 -8.88 -20.00
C PHE A 88 -33.19 -10.09 -19.40
N ALA A 89 -33.97 -10.80 -20.22
CA ALA A 89 -34.68 -12.02 -19.82
C ALA A 89 -33.72 -13.19 -19.53
N ARG A 90 -32.70 -13.38 -20.36
CA ARG A 90 -31.68 -14.44 -20.19
C ARG A 90 -30.81 -14.18 -18.98
N GLY A 91 -30.46 -12.91 -18.72
CA GLY A 91 -29.73 -12.51 -17.52
C GLY A 91 -30.50 -12.78 -16.23
N ARG A 92 -31.82 -12.57 -16.20
CA ARG A 92 -32.68 -12.90 -15.05
C ARG A 92 -32.82 -14.40 -14.83
N ARG A 93 -32.89 -15.18 -15.91
CA ARG A 93 -32.92 -16.65 -15.82
C ARG A 93 -31.61 -17.17 -15.19
N LEU A 94 -30.45 -16.73 -15.70
CA LEU A 94 -29.16 -17.16 -15.17
C LEU A 94 -28.98 -16.75 -13.70
N ALA A 95 -29.47 -15.58 -13.28
CA ALA A 95 -29.43 -15.15 -11.88
C ALA A 95 -30.22 -16.09 -10.97
N ARG A 96 -31.42 -16.50 -11.38
CA ARG A 96 -32.24 -17.49 -10.64
C ARG A 96 -31.59 -18.86 -10.56
N GLU A 97 -31.00 -19.32 -11.67
CA GLU A 97 -30.26 -20.59 -11.67
C GLU A 97 -29.00 -20.54 -10.79
N ALA A 98 -28.27 -19.40 -10.79
CA ALA A 98 -27.13 -19.22 -9.90
C ALA A 98 -27.53 -19.28 -8.41
N GLU A 99 -28.62 -18.62 -8.05
CA GLU A 99 -29.17 -18.67 -6.67
C GLU A 99 -29.64 -20.09 -6.29
N ARG A 100 -30.24 -20.81 -7.23
CA ARG A 100 -30.64 -22.22 -7.03
C ARG A 100 -29.43 -23.13 -6.79
N LEU A 101 -28.38 -22.98 -7.62
CA LEU A 101 -27.15 -23.78 -7.52
C LEU A 101 -26.35 -23.46 -6.22
N ALA A 102 -26.37 -22.21 -5.77
CA ALA A 102 -25.74 -21.83 -4.51
C ALA A 102 -26.42 -22.47 -3.30
N GLY A 103 -27.69 -22.84 -3.42
CA GLY A 103 -28.43 -23.45 -2.32
C GLY A 103 -28.65 -22.51 -1.12
N PRO A 104 -29.17 -23.03 -0.01
CA PRO A 104 -29.51 -22.20 1.16
C PRO A 104 -28.31 -21.57 1.88
N GLY A 105 -27.15 -22.22 1.86
CA GLY A 105 -25.92 -21.77 2.53
C GLY A 105 -24.89 -21.09 1.63
N GLY A 106 -25.05 -21.22 0.32
CA GLY A 106 -24.10 -20.69 -0.66
C GLY A 106 -24.38 -19.25 -1.08
N LEU A 107 -23.50 -18.74 -1.92
CA LEU A 107 -23.52 -17.38 -2.45
C LEU A 107 -23.53 -17.36 -3.97
N ALA A 108 -24.24 -16.41 -4.57
CA ALA A 108 -24.21 -16.17 -6.01
C ALA A 108 -23.75 -14.75 -6.30
N TYR A 109 -22.65 -14.61 -7.06
CA TYR A 109 -22.09 -13.33 -7.49
C TYR A 109 -22.34 -13.09 -8.96
N ARG A 110 -22.77 -11.89 -9.31
CA ARG A 110 -22.88 -11.43 -10.69
C ARG A 110 -22.63 -9.95 -10.83
N GLU A 111 -22.15 -9.56 -12.00
CA GLU A 111 -22.02 -8.16 -12.38
C GLU A 111 -23.10 -7.74 -13.38
N THR A 112 -23.62 -6.53 -13.20
CA THR A 112 -24.63 -5.95 -14.08
C THR A 112 -24.27 -4.50 -14.41
N ARG A 113 -24.95 -3.96 -15.43
CA ARG A 113 -24.95 -2.53 -15.72
C ARG A 113 -26.35 -1.98 -15.43
N SER A 114 -26.43 -0.88 -14.72
CA SER A 114 -27.68 -0.19 -14.44
C SER A 114 -27.61 1.27 -14.85
N VAL A 115 -28.75 1.86 -15.12
CA VAL A 115 -28.87 3.29 -15.39
C VAL A 115 -28.90 4.04 -14.06
N VAL A 116 -28.10 5.09 -13.93
CA VAL A 116 -28.07 5.96 -12.77
C VAL A 116 -29.44 6.60 -12.59
N GLY A 117 -29.98 6.56 -11.35
CA GLY A 117 -31.32 7.12 -11.04
C GLY A 117 -32.37 6.06 -10.74
N ARG A 118 -32.18 4.81 -11.13
CA ARG A 118 -33.07 3.74 -10.73
C ARG A 118 -32.88 3.41 -9.24
N ARG A 119 -33.93 3.60 -8.44
CA ARG A 119 -33.87 3.28 -7.00
C ARG A 119 -33.58 1.79 -6.79
N PRO A 120 -32.67 1.41 -5.88
CA PRO A 120 -32.52 0.01 -5.49
C PRO A 120 -33.87 -0.49 -4.95
N GLY A 121 -34.23 -1.73 -5.31
CA GLY A 121 -35.41 -2.40 -4.72
C GLY A 121 -35.28 -2.57 -3.21
N PRO A 122 -36.33 -3.04 -2.52
CA PRO A 122 -36.28 -3.28 -1.07
C PRO A 122 -35.13 -4.22 -0.68
N PRO A 123 -34.60 -4.14 0.56
CA PRO A 123 -33.63 -5.08 1.06
C PRO A 123 -34.20 -6.51 1.04
N GLY A 124 -33.40 -7.44 0.62
CA GLY A 124 -33.72 -8.87 0.62
C GLY A 124 -32.43 -9.64 0.93
N ALA A 125 -32.40 -10.95 0.72
CA ALA A 125 -31.20 -11.78 0.86
C ALA A 125 -30.13 -11.48 -0.22
N ARG A 126 -29.89 -10.19 -0.53
CA ARG A 126 -28.97 -9.74 -1.57
C ARG A 126 -28.31 -8.42 -1.17
N ALA A 127 -26.98 -8.36 -1.33
CA ALA A 127 -26.25 -7.09 -1.31
C ALA A 127 -26.09 -6.55 -2.74
N ARG A 128 -26.34 -5.27 -2.91
CA ARG A 128 -26.07 -4.53 -4.15
C ARG A 128 -24.91 -3.58 -3.95
N LEU A 129 -23.93 -3.71 -4.81
CA LEU A 129 -22.65 -3.03 -4.70
C LEU A 129 -22.44 -2.07 -5.86
N TRP A 130 -21.98 -0.88 -5.57
CA TRP A 130 -21.34 -0.02 -6.55
C TRP A 130 -19.92 -0.55 -6.80
N LEU A 131 -19.52 -0.64 -8.07
CA LEU A 131 -18.20 -1.16 -8.46
C LEU A 131 -17.46 -0.19 -9.37
N ALA A 132 -16.17 -0.03 -9.17
CA ALA A 132 -15.27 0.73 -10.04
C ALA A 132 -13.98 -0.06 -10.34
N PRO A 133 -13.34 0.17 -11.51
CA PRO A 133 -13.80 1.00 -12.63
C PRO A 133 -14.98 0.40 -13.38
N ALA A 134 -15.52 1.13 -14.34
CA ALA A 134 -16.66 0.68 -15.15
C ALA A 134 -16.36 -0.57 -16.01
N SER A 135 -15.09 -0.91 -16.20
CA SER A 135 -14.61 -2.10 -16.93
C SER A 135 -13.29 -2.59 -16.31
N GLY A 136 -12.92 -3.83 -16.62
CA GLY A 136 -11.72 -4.44 -16.08
C GLY A 136 -11.93 -5.01 -14.68
N GLU A 137 -10.87 -5.16 -13.94
CA GLU A 137 -10.89 -5.66 -12.56
C GLU A 137 -11.59 -4.69 -11.62
N VAL A 138 -12.28 -5.21 -10.60
CA VAL A 138 -12.87 -4.40 -9.54
C VAL A 138 -11.75 -3.87 -8.65
N ARG A 139 -11.64 -2.54 -8.55
CA ARG A 139 -10.64 -1.86 -7.71
C ARG A 139 -11.26 -1.09 -6.55
N ALA A 140 -12.56 -0.86 -6.60
CA ALA A 140 -13.30 -0.25 -5.52
C ALA A 140 -14.73 -0.79 -5.48
N ALA A 141 -15.28 -0.93 -4.28
CA ALA A 141 -16.65 -1.35 -4.03
C ALA A 141 -17.21 -0.69 -2.77
N ALA A 142 -18.52 -0.43 -2.77
CA ALA A 142 -19.28 0.00 -1.61
C ALA A 142 -20.73 -0.45 -1.73
N PRO A 143 -21.52 -0.52 -0.63
CA PRO A 143 -22.95 -0.72 -0.73
C PRO A 143 -23.61 0.32 -1.63
N LEU A 144 -24.45 -0.10 -2.56
CA LEU A 144 -25.05 0.78 -3.57
C LEU A 144 -25.87 1.91 -2.97
N ARG A 145 -26.40 1.71 -1.77
CA ARG A 145 -27.20 2.69 -1.03
C ARG A 145 -26.36 3.71 -0.28
N ASP A 146 -25.09 3.41 -0.01
CA ASP A 146 -24.18 4.28 0.72
C ASP A 146 -23.54 5.33 -0.22
N ARG A 147 -24.24 6.44 -0.39
CA ARG A 147 -23.77 7.56 -1.21
C ARG A 147 -22.51 8.20 -0.65
N GLY A 148 -22.35 8.21 0.68
CA GLY A 148 -21.17 8.80 1.33
C GLY A 148 -19.91 7.99 1.04
N ALA A 149 -19.97 6.67 1.20
CA ALA A 149 -18.85 5.78 0.86
C ALA A 149 -18.50 5.84 -0.64
N ILE A 150 -19.51 5.88 -1.52
CA ILE A 150 -19.29 6.04 -2.96
C ILE A 150 -18.61 7.37 -3.28
N ALA A 151 -19.08 8.48 -2.70
CA ALA A 151 -18.49 9.81 -2.93
C ALA A 151 -17.03 9.87 -2.46
N PHE A 152 -16.72 9.27 -1.31
CA PHE A 152 -15.36 9.14 -0.80
C PHE A 152 -14.45 8.36 -1.77
N LEU A 153 -14.94 7.23 -2.32
CA LEU A 153 -14.19 6.44 -3.29
C LEU A 153 -13.96 7.20 -4.60
N GLU A 154 -15.00 7.90 -5.12
CA GLU A 154 -14.89 8.69 -6.35
C GLU A 154 -13.94 9.87 -6.20
N GLU A 155 -13.85 10.48 -5.03
CA GLU A 155 -12.97 11.60 -4.78
C GLU A 155 -11.51 11.16 -4.67
N ARG A 156 -11.23 10.03 -4.01
CA ARG A 156 -9.88 9.65 -3.60
C ARG A 156 -9.22 8.60 -4.48
N PHE A 157 -9.99 7.66 -5.03
CA PHE A 157 -9.46 6.44 -5.66
C PHE A 157 -9.91 6.22 -7.10
N VAL A 158 -10.98 6.87 -7.54
CA VAL A 158 -11.42 6.78 -8.93
C VAL A 158 -10.79 7.94 -9.69
N GLU A 159 -9.83 7.65 -10.56
CA GLU A 159 -9.29 8.65 -11.48
C GLU A 159 -10.44 9.23 -12.31
N ARG A 160 -10.75 10.48 -12.10
CA ARG A 160 -11.60 11.24 -13.03
C ARG A 160 -10.81 11.32 -14.34
N PRO A 161 -11.31 10.78 -15.45
CA PRO A 161 -10.60 10.88 -16.71
C PRO A 161 -10.23 12.34 -16.95
N LEU A 162 -9.00 12.58 -17.40
CA LEU A 162 -8.34 13.89 -17.65
C LEU A 162 -9.13 14.87 -18.55
N LEU A 163 -10.32 14.51 -18.96
CA LEU A 163 -11.24 15.29 -19.79
C LEU A 163 -11.61 16.68 -19.23
N ARG A 164 -11.48 16.91 -17.92
CA ARG A 164 -11.76 18.25 -17.37
C ARG A 164 -10.66 19.27 -17.69
N ARG A 165 -9.40 18.85 -17.91
CA ARG A 165 -8.29 19.75 -18.28
C ARG A 165 -8.23 20.02 -19.80
N GLN A 166 -8.70 19.11 -20.64
CA GLN A 166 -8.71 19.29 -22.11
C GLN A 166 -9.97 20.01 -22.63
N LEU A 167 -11.11 19.94 -21.91
CA LEU A 167 -12.37 20.56 -22.35
C LEU A 167 -12.44 22.08 -22.14
N LEU A 168 -11.50 22.66 -21.38
CA LEU A 168 -11.39 24.13 -21.26
C LEU A 168 -10.74 24.79 -22.50
N ARG A 169 -10.26 24.01 -23.49
CA ARG A 169 -9.57 24.52 -24.69
C ARG A 169 -10.25 24.21 -26.03
N ARG A 170 -11.45 23.63 -26.07
CA ARG A 170 -12.17 23.35 -27.35
C ARG A 170 -13.63 23.80 -27.30
N PRO A 171 -14.16 24.33 -28.44
CA PRO A 171 -15.49 24.91 -28.47
C PRO A 171 -16.61 23.87 -28.25
N ARG A 172 -17.61 24.32 -27.55
CA ARG A 172 -18.69 23.66 -26.83
C ARG A 172 -19.73 22.84 -27.63
N ARG A 173 -19.57 22.52 -28.91
CA ARG A 173 -20.72 22.12 -29.74
C ARG A 173 -20.90 20.68 -30.21
N VAL A 174 -19.97 19.73 -30.01
CA VAL A 174 -20.09 18.39 -30.66
C VAL A 174 -20.03 17.18 -29.72
N LEU A 175 -19.79 17.30 -28.42
CA LEU A 175 -19.48 16.14 -27.54
C LEU A 175 -20.52 15.83 -26.45
N SER A 176 -21.70 16.43 -26.46
CA SER A 176 -22.67 16.33 -25.36
C SER A 176 -23.37 14.96 -25.22
N HIS A 177 -23.59 14.22 -26.29
CA HIS A 177 -24.40 12.99 -26.24
C HIS A 177 -23.67 11.73 -25.74
N HIS A 178 -22.43 11.49 -26.12
CA HIS A 178 -21.70 10.27 -25.72
C HIS A 178 -21.22 10.29 -24.25
N HIS A 179 -20.89 11.45 -23.70
CA HIS A 179 -20.44 11.58 -22.31
C HIS A 179 -21.56 11.48 -21.28
N THR A 180 -22.74 12.03 -21.60
CA THR A 180 -23.91 11.93 -20.73
C THR A 180 -24.40 10.51 -20.58
N VAL A 181 -24.37 9.70 -21.66
CA VAL A 181 -24.77 8.31 -21.62
C VAL A 181 -23.79 7.43 -20.82
N ARG A 182 -22.48 7.67 -20.93
CA ARG A 182 -21.48 6.95 -20.11
C ARG A 182 -21.56 7.27 -18.61
N ARG A 183 -21.96 8.48 -18.23
CA ARG A 183 -22.26 8.83 -16.83
C ARG A 183 -23.57 8.24 -16.33
N ALA A 184 -24.49 7.92 -17.21
CA ALA A 184 -25.77 7.32 -16.87
C ALA A 184 -25.68 5.80 -16.61
N ILE A 185 -24.63 5.12 -17.05
CA ILE A 185 -24.46 3.67 -16.88
C ILE A 185 -23.43 3.39 -15.78
N ARG A 186 -23.87 2.68 -14.75
CA ARG A 186 -23.10 2.29 -13.58
C ARG A 186 -22.85 0.77 -13.58
N ARG A 187 -21.65 0.34 -13.18
CA ARG A 187 -21.35 -1.06 -12.93
C ARG A 187 -21.81 -1.41 -11.52
N GLU A 188 -22.56 -2.49 -11.40
CA GLU A 188 -23.07 -2.99 -10.15
C GLU A 188 -22.69 -4.44 -9.96
N GLY A 189 -22.29 -4.82 -8.74
CA GLY A 189 -22.21 -6.19 -8.27
C GLY A 189 -23.51 -6.55 -7.54
N VAL A 190 -23.93 -7.78 -7.67
CA VAL A 190 -25.00 -8.35 -6.86
C VAL A 190 -24.45 -9.63 -6.25
N LEU A 191 -24.38 -9.66 -4.93
CA LEU A 191 -24.11 -10.86 -4.15
C LEU A 191 -25.43 -11.31 -3.51
N ALA A 192 -25.88 -12.52 -3.83
CA ALA A 192 -27.12 -13.08 -3.34
C ALA A 192 -26.84 -14.27 -2.42
N GLY A 193 -27.61 -14.42 -1.36
CA GLY A 193 -27.48 -15.42 -0.33
C GLY A 193 -27.73 -14.82 1.07
N ARG A 194 -28.02 -15.65 2.05
CA ARG A 194 -28.37 -15.18 3.42
C ARG A 194 -27.29 -14.28 4.02
N LEU A 195 -26.01 -14.66 3.88
CA LEU A 195 -24.88 -13.91 4.42
C LEU A 195 -24.56 -12.63 3.62
N ALA A 196 -25.00 -12.56 2.36
CA ALA A 196 -24.76 -11.37 1.54
C ALA A 196 -25.51 -10.14 2.05
N ALA A 197 -26.69 -10.31 2.63
CA ALA A 197 -27.49 -9.21 3.16
C ALA A 197 -26.76 -8.39 4.25
N GLU A 198 -25.86 -9.02 5.00
CA GLU A 198 -25.07 -8.39 6.05
C GLU A 198 -24.16 -7.26 5.51
N LEU A 199 -23.73 -7.35 4.24
CA LEU A 199 -22.91 -6.32 3.59
C LEU A 199 -23.66 -5.00 3.35
N GLU A 200 -24.98 -5.00 3.37
CA GLU A 200 -25.79 -3.77 3.26
C GLU A 200 -25.78 -2.95 4.56
N THR A 201 -25.48 -3.59 5.70
CA THR A 201 -25.55 -2.98 7.04
C THR A 201 -24.20 -2.82 7.73
N GLY A 202 -23.16 -3.53 7.26
CA GLY A 202 -21.82 -3.48 7.87
C GLY A 202 -20.74 -4.11 7.00
N PRO A 203 -19.50 -4.06 7.45
CA PRO A 203 -18.37 -4.71 6.76
C PRO A 203 -18.52 -6.25 6.79
N PRO A 204 -17.73 -6.99 6.00
CA PRO A 204 -17.78 -8.45 5.98
C PRO A 204 -17.69 -9.08 7.37
N ARG A 205 -18.38 -10.19 7.55
CA ARG A 205 -18.52 -10.86 8.86
C ARG A 205 -17.16 -11.15 9.52
N TYR A 206 -16.16 -11.64 8.75
CA TYR A 206 -14.85 -11.95 9.31
C TYR A 206 -14.13 -10.71 9.86
N VAL A 207 -14.31 -9.54 9.24
CA VAL A 207 -13.74 -8.28 9.73
C VAL A 207 -14.38 -7.93 11.08
N ARG A 208 -15.70 -8.07 11.19
CA ARG A 208 -16.43 -7.84 12.45
C ARG A 208 -16.03 -8.82 13.54
N SER A 209 -15.88 -10.11 13.19
CA SER A 209 -15.44 -11.15 14.14
C SER A 209 -14.07 -10.84 14.71
N LEU A 210 -13.07 -10.61 13.85
CA LEU A 210 -11.70 -10.31 14.28
C LEU A 210 -11.63 -9.05 15.16
N ALA A 211 -12.42 -8.03 14.85
CA ALA A 211 -12.49 -6.84 15.68
C ALA A 211 -13.13 -7.13 17.04
N ALA A 212 -14.23 -7.89 17.06
CA ALA A 212 -14.93 -8.28 18.30
C ALA A 212 -14.05 -9.14 19.21
N ASP A 213 -13.29 -10.08 18.64
CA ASP A 213 -12.33 -10.91 19.37
C ASP A 213 -11.24 -10.07 20.06
N ALA A 214 -10.92 -8.90 19.50
CA ALA A 214 -10.02 -7.92 20.09
C ALA A 214 -10.71 -6.86 20.96
N GLY A 215 -12.02 -6.99 21.22
CA GLY A 215 -12.80 -6.03 22.01
C GLY A 215 -13.12 -4.73 21.28
N VAL A 216 -13.03 -4.70 19.95
CA VAL A 216 -13.29 -3.51 19.12
C VAL A 216 -14.65 -3.63 18.45
N ASP A 217 -15.57 -2.73 18.77
CA ASP A 217 -16.90 -2.69 18.14
C ASP A 217 -16.89 -1.90 16.82
N ILE A 218 -17.11 -2.62 15.73
CA ILE A 218 -17.28 -2.06 14.39
C ILE A 218 -18.57 -2.55 13.71
N GLY A 219 -19.49 -3.13 14.48
CA GLY A 219 -20.66 -3.85 13.95
C GLY A 219 -21.59 -3.01 13.10
N ASP A 220 -21.77 -1.73 13.42
CA ASP A 220 -22.64 -0.77 12.73
C ASP A 220 -21.91 0.16 11.75
N ARG A 221 -20.62 -0.06 11.52
CA ARG A 221 -19.82 0.78 10.61
C ARG A 221 -20.25 0.57 9.16
N ARG A 222 -20.40 1.68 8.44
CA ARG A 222 -20.47 1.67 6.97
C ARG A 222 -19.09 1.37 6.41
N TRP A 223 -18.99 0.89 5.17
CA TRP A 223 -17.72 0.45 4.62
C TRP A 223 -17.54 0.82 3.14
N ALA A 224 -16.28 0.96 2.74
CA ALA A 224 -15.84 1.06 1.36
C ALA A 224 -14.59 0.20 1.16
N LEU A 225 -14.55 -0.61 0.10
CA LEU A 225 -13.40 -1.43 -0.26
C LEU A 225 -12.59 -0.74 -1.35
N VAL A 226 -11.26 -0.76 -1.19
CA VAL A 226 -10.29 -0.36 -2.20
C VAL A 226 -9.25 -1.46 -2.37
N ALA A 227 -9.04 -1.87 -3.60
CA ALA A 227 -8.06 -2.87 -3.98
C ALA A 227 -7.16 -2.30 -5.09
N PRO A 228 -6.18 -1.44 -4.73
CA PRO A 228 -5.34 -0.77 -5.71
C PRO A 228 -4.39 -1.76 -6.39
N GLY A 229 -4.10 -1.49 -7.66
CA GLY A 229 -3.08 -2.15 -8.45
C GLY A 229 -3.27 -3.63 -8.75
N ASP A 230 -2.29 -4.17 -9.47
CA ASP A 230 -2.31 -5.53 -10.01
C ASP A 230 -1.26 -6.44 -9.33
N TYR A 231 -0.51 -5.91 -8.35
CA TYR A 231 0.59 -6.62 -7.70
C TYR A 231 0.13 -7.29 -6.40
N PRO A 232 0.55 -8.53 -6.12
CA PRO A 232 0.26 -9.23 -4.86
C PRO A 232 0.72 -8.46 -3.62
N SER A 233 1.78 -7.66 -3.74
CA SER A 233 2.31 -6.82 -2.65
C SER A 233 1.38 -5.67 -2.23
N GLN A 234 0.36 -5.36 -3.03
CA GLN A 234 -0.60 -4.32 -2.69
C GLN A 234 -1.73 -4.89 -1.84
N LYS A 235 -1.98 -4.23 -0.72
CA LYS A 235 -3.02 -4.60 0.24
C LYS A 235 -4.42 -4.29 -0.31
N VAL A 236 -5.41 -5.01 0.18
CA VAL A 236 -6.82 -4.61 0.08
C VAL A 236 -7.16 -3.82 1.32
N LEU A 237 -7.89 -2.72 1.15
CA LEU A 237 -8.25 -1.80 2.22
C LEU A 237 -9.77 -1.74 2.36
N PHE A 238 -10.27 -1.87 3.60
CA PHE A 238 -11.61 -1.45 3.94
C PHE A 238 -11.51 -0.16 4.74
N PHE A 239 -12.15 0.87 4.25
CA PHE A 239 -12.41 2.11 4.99
C PHE A 239 -13.72 1.96 5.73
N LEU A 240 -13.70 2.12 7.04
CA LEU A 240 -14.88 2.01 7.89
C LEU A 240 -15.28 3.41 8.38
N PHE A 241 -16.58 3.67 8.39
CA PHE A 241 -17.13 4.98 8.72
C PHE A 241 -18.15 4.85 9.85
N ALA A 242 -18.10 5.70 10.82
CA ALA A 242 -19.23 5.86 11.73
C ALA A 242 -20.50 6.21 10.93
N ARG A 243 -21.66 5.90 11.51
CA ARG A 243 -22.96 5.89 10.78
C ARG A 243 -23.22 7.13 9.93
N GLU A 244 -22.88 8.32 10.40
CA GLU A 244 -23.12 9.59 9.71
C GLU A 244 -21.84 10.31 9.27
N ALA A 245 -20.66 9.71 9.55
CA ALA A 245 -19.39 10.35 9.25
C ALA A 245 -19.10 10.37 7.73
N ALA A 246 -18.63 11.51 7.24
CA ALA A 246 -18.18 11.65 5.85
C ALA A 246 -16.77 11.07 5.62
N ARG A 247 -16.00 10.87 6.70
CA ARG A 247 -14.62 10.37 6.67
C ARG A 247 -14.52 9.05 7.47
N PRO A 248 -13.64 8.14 7.08
CA PRO A 248 -13.43 6.91 7.82
C PRO A 248 -12.80 7.21 9.19
N ASP A 249 -13.17 6.42 10.20
CA ASP A 249 -12.56 6.42 11.53
C ASP A 249 -11.58 5.25 11.73
N SER A 250 -11.68 4.23 10.87
CA SER A 250 -10.78 3.09 10.89
C SER A 250 -10.52 2.54 9.49
N VAL A 251 -9.39 1.86 9.35
CA VAL A 251 -8.96 1.19 8.12
C VAL A 251 -8.60 -0.25 8.46
N VAL A 252 -9.07 -1.17 7.62
CA VAL A 252 -8.67 -2.58 7.71
C VAL A 252 -7.85 -2.92 6.49
N LYS A 253 -6.63 -3.40 6.70
CA LYS A 253 -5.66 -3.82 5.68
C LYS A 253 -5.64 -5.33 5.59
N ILE A 254 -5.65 -5.87 4.39
CA ILE A 254 -5.62 -7.32 4.16
C ILE A 254 -4.53 -7.62 3.15
N THR A 255 -3.68 -8.60 3.44
CA THR A 255 -2.71 -9.13 2.46
C THR A 255 -3.43 -9.89 1.35
N ARG A 256 -2.81 -9.99 0.18
CA ARG A 256 -3.33 -10.78 -0.96
C ARG A 256 -2.62 -12.12 -1.11
N ASP A 257 -1.56 -12.32 -0.38
CA ASP A 257 -0.69 -13.49 -0.46
C ASP A 257 -0.19 -13.81 0.95
N PRO A 258 -0.33 -15.05 1.44
CA PRO A 258 0.14 -15.43 2.76
C PRO A 258 1.63 -15.14 2.99
N ARG A 259 2.45 -15.17 1.93
CA ARG A 259 3.89 -14.83 2.01
C ARG A 259 4.14 -13.37 2.40
N LEU A 260 3.12 -12.52 2.31
CA LEU A 260 3.18 -11.11 2.68
C LEU A 260 2.60 -10.81 4.07
N ASN A 261 2.07 -11.82 4.76
CA ASN A 261 1.55 -11.66 6.12
C ASN A 261 2.57 -11.02 7.09
N PRO A 262 3.87 -11.39 7.05
CA PRO A 262 4.87 -10.78 7.93
C PRO A 262 4.95 -9.25 7.84
N ARG A 263 4.51 -8.66 6.72
CA ARG A 263 4.47 -7.20 6.57
C ARG A 263 3.42 -6.55 7.47
N LEU A 264 2.19 -7.08 7.52
CA LEU A 264 1.14 -6.56 8.41
C LEU A 264 1.42 -6.90 9.87
N GLU A 265 2.01 -8.05 10.15
CA GLU A 265 2.49 -8.41 11.48
C GLU A 265 3.57 -7.44 11.96
N ASN A 266 4.51 -7.05 11.07
CA ASN A 266 5.51 -6.04 11.39
C ASN A 266 4.89 -4.65 11.62
N GLU A 267 3.93 -4.25 10.79
CA GLU A 267 3.19 -3.00 10.97
C GLU A 267 2.45 -2.95 12.31
N TRP A 268 1.76 -4.03 12.67
CA TRP A 268 1.13 -4.17 13.99
C TRP A 268 2.13 -4.03 15.13
N ARG A 269 3.25 -4.76 15.06
CA ARG A 269 4.31 -4.73 16.07
C ARG A 269 4.90 -3.33 16.22
N ALA A 270 5.22 -2.69 15.09
CA ALA A 270 5.78 -1.35 15.06
C ALA A 270 4.85 -0.31 15.71
N LEU A 271 3.59 -0.27 15.31
CA LEU A 271 2.60 0.66 15.85
C LEU A 271 2.35 0.40 17.35
N THR A 272 2.33 -0.88 17.77
CA THR A 272 2.19 -1.24 19.19
C THR A 272 3.39 -0.74 20.00
N MET A 273 4.62 -0.98 19.53
CA MET A 273 5.83 -0.53 20.21
C MET A 273 5.91 1.00 20.32
N LEU A 274 5.51 1.73 19.28
CA LEU A 274 5.49 3.20 19.28
C LEU A 274 4.44 3.73 20.27
N ARG A 275 3.24 3.15 20.28
CA ARG A 275 2.19 3.47 21.24
C ARG A 275 2.64 3.23 22.68
N ASP A 276 3.26 2.08 22.96
CA ASP A 276 3.69 1.71 24.32
C ASP A 276 4.82 2.61 24.82
N ARG A 277 5.54 3.30 23.91
CA ARG A 277 6.50 4.37 24.21
C ARG A 277 5.84 5.77 24.33
N GLY A 278 4.52 5.86 24.21
CA GLY A 278 3.79 7.13 24.26
C GLY A 278 3.91 7.99 23.00
N LEU A 279 4.44 7.44 21.89
CA LEU A 279 4.59 8.16 20.63
C LEU A 279 3.30 8.13 19.80
N GLY A 280 3.01 9.20 19.08
CA GLY A 280 1.86 9.30 18.17
C GLY A 280 0.50 9.46 18.86
N THR A 281 0.47 9.75 20.17
CA THR A 281 -0.76 10.01 20.93
C THR A 281 -1.53 11.23 20.44
N ASP A 282 -0.86 12.09 19.71
CA ASP A 282 -1.38 13.31 19.10
C ASP A 282 -2.09 13.09 17.75
N GLY A 283 -2.26 11.83 17.31
CA GLY A 283 -2.90 11.48 16.04
C GLY A 283 -1.97 11.55 14.82
N THR A 284 -0.65 11.59 15.02
CA THR A 284 0.34 11.53 13.94
C THR A 284 0.71 10.09 13.53
N LEU A 285 0.22 9.09 14.27
CA LEU A 285 0.35 7.67 13.98
C LEU A 285 -1.02 6.97 13.98
N PRO A 286 -1.27 5.99 13.11
CA PRO A 286 -2.40 5.10 13.25
C PRO A 286 -2.32 4.32 14.57
N ARG A 287 -3.44 4.20 15.27
CA ARG A 287 -3.53 3.34 16.45
C ARG A 287 -3.88 1.92 16.02
N PRO A 288 -3.07 0.89 16.36
CA PRO A 288 -3.41 -0.48 16.07
C PRO A 288 -4.66 -0.89 16.87
N LEU A 289 -5.62 -1.56 16.21
CA LEU A 289 -6.90 -1.96 16.79
C LEU A 289 -6.99 -3.48 16.96
N PHE A 290 -6.70 -4.23 15.91
CA PHE A 290 -6.69 -5.70 15.94
C PHE A 290 -5.81 -6.27 14.84
N LEU A 291 -5.30 -7.47 15.05
CA LEU A 291 -4.59 -8.27 14.05
C LEU A 291 -5.15 -9.71 14.11
N GLY A 292 -5.37 -10.32 12.95
CA GLY A 292 -5.83 -11.71 12.86
C GLY A 292 -5.62 -12.28 11.46
N LEU A 293 -6.15 -13.48 11.24
CA LEU A 293 -6.07 -14.18 9.95
C LEU A 293 -7.47 -14.47 9.41
N HIS A 294 -7.63 -14.36 8.09
CA HIS A 294 -8.82 -14.80 7.38
C HIS A 294 -8.42 -15.54 6.10
N GLY A 295 -8.76 -16.82 6.00
CA GLY A 295 -8.33 -17.69 4.91
C GLY A 295 -6.81 -17.71 4.73
N GLY A 296 -6.05 -17.70 5.82
CA GLY A 296 -4.58 -17.64 5.79
C GLY A 296 -3.98 -16.28 5.44
N LEU A 297 -4.78 -15.24 5.19
CA LEU A 297 -4.32 -13.87 4.91
C LEU A 297 -4.37 -13.02 6.18
N ALA A 298 -3.33 -12.21 6.42
CA ALA A 298 -3.30 -11.30 7.55
C ALA A 298 -4.31 -10.15 7.35
N VAL A 299 -5.01 -9.83 8.44
CA VAL A 299 -6.00 -8.76 8.53
C VAL A 299 -5.63 -7.85 9.69
N LEU A 300 -5.26 -6.61 9.40
CA LEU A 300 -4.88 -5.58 10.37
C LEU A 300 -5.92 -4.47 10.40
N GLY A 301 -6.51 -4.20 11.55
CA GLY A 301 -7.33 -3.02 11.81
C GLY A 301 -6.53 -1.93 12.49
N GLU A 302 -6.67 -0.70 12.03
CA GLU A 302 -6.04 0.50 12.62
C GLU A 302 -6.98 1.71 12.57
N SER A 303 -6.74 2.73 13.40
CA SER A 303 -7.48 3.99 13.31
C SER A 303 -7.13 4.71 12.00
N ALA A 304 -8.12 5.34 11.37
CA ALA A 304 -7.87 6.21 10.23
C ALA A 304 -7.27 7.55 10.68
N ILE A 305 -6.33 8.05 9.88
CA ILE A 305 -5.84 9.42 10.05
C ILE A 305 -6.76 10.39 9.30
N ASP A 306 -7.32 11.34 10.02
CA ASP A 306 -8.13 12.41 9.42
C ASP A 306 -7.23 13.48 8.80
N GLY A 307 -7.06 13.41 7.49
CA GLY A 307 -6.19 14.31 6.75
C GLY A 307 -6.32 14.12 5.24
N GLU A 308 -5.48 14.85 4.54
CA GLU A 308 -5.33 14.71 3.09
C GLU A 308 -3.95 14.17 2.73
N PRO A 309 -3.83 13.38 1.65
CA PRO A 309 -2.53 12.92 1.17
C PRO A 309 -1.58 14.11 0.96
N PHE A 310 -0.35 13.99 1.45
CA PHE A 310 0.69 15.01 1.36
C PHE A 310 0.83 15.58 -0.06
N ARG A 311 0.78 14.71 -1.09
CA ARG A 311 0.85 15.13 -2.50
C ARG A 311 -0.21 16.15 -2.95
N LYS A 312 -1.36 16.24 -2.23
CA LYS A 312 -2.41 17.23 -2.53
C LYS A 312 -2.15 18.58 -1.87
N ARG A 313 -1.35 18.58 -0.81
CA ARG A 313 -1.02 19.76 0.01
C ARG A 313 0.39 20.29 -0.25
N THR A 314 1.26 19.50 -0.90
CA THR A 314 2.63 19.90 -1.17
C THR A 314 2.68 21.10 -2.07
N HIS A 315 3.28 22.18 -1.58
CA HIS A 315 3.83 23.21 -2.44
C HIS A 315 5.15 22.66 -3.02
N ALA A 316 5.26 22.66 -4.33
CA ALA A 316 6.45 22.16 -5.01
C ALA A 316 7.63 23.15 -4.92
N THR A 317 7.89 23.63 -3.73
CA THR A 317 9.00 24.52 -3.41
C THR A 317 9.74 23.96 -2.20
N ALA A 318 11.03 24.23 -2.13
CA ALA A 318 11.85 23.84 -0.97
C ALA A 318 11.33 24.39 0.37
N ASP A 319 10.46 25.37 0.33
CA ASP A 319 9.91 26.04 1.50
C ASP A 319 8.48 25.58 1.87
N CYS A 320 8.13 24.34 1.51
CA CYS A 320 6.86 23.75 1.86
C CYS A 320 6.75 23.51 3.39
N PRO A 321 5.81 24.15 4.10
CA PRO A 321 5.68 24.01 5.55
C PRO A 321 5.37 22.55 5.97
N TYR A 322 4.67 21.80 5.14
CA TYR A 322 4.36 20.40 5.42
C TYR A 322 5.58 19.50 5.25
N ALA A 323 6.48 19.80 4.31
CA ALA A 323 7.75 19.09 4.19
C ALA A 323 8.64 19.34 5.39
N ARG A 324 8.71 20.57 5.88
CA ARG A 324 9.44 20.90 7.11
C ARG A 324 8.89 20.16 8.32
N ARG A 325 7.56 20.07 8.47
CA ARG A 325 6.92 19.31 9.56
C ARG A 325 7.17 17.80 9.44
N ALA A 326 7.18 17.25 8.23
CA ALA A 326 7.54 15.85 8.02
C ALA A 326 9.00 15.57 8.42
N VAL A 327 9.92 16.46 8.05
CA VAL A 327 11.32 16.40 8.49
C VAL A 327 11.40 16.46 10.01
N GLU A 328 10.75 17.43 10.65
CA GLU A 328 10.75 17.55 12.11
C GLU A 328 10.22 16.30 12.79
N TRP A 329 9.12 15.76 12.30
CA TRP A 329 8.56 14.51 12.81
C TRP A 329 9.54 13.33 12.72
N ILE A 330 10.27 13.18 11.59
CA ILE A 330 11.32 12.15 11.44
C ILE A 330 12.46 12.39 12.45
N LEU A 331 12.86 13.63 12.64
CA LEU A 331 13.89 14.00 13.63
C LEU A 331 13.44 13.68 15.06
N GLU A 332 12.21 14.00 15.41
CA GLU A 332 11.61 13.72 16.72
C GLU A 332 11.53 12.22 17.00
N LEU A 333 11.03 11.45 16.03
CA LEU A 333 11.00 9.99 16.15
C LEU A 333 12.40 9.42 16.38
N GLY A 334 13.35 9.79 15.53
CA GLY A 334 14.74 9.32 15.65
C GLY A 334 15.37 9.70 16.98
N THR A 335 15.17 10.95 17.43
CA THR A 335 15.71 11.43 18.71
C THR A 335 15.08 10.73 19.91
N ALA A 336 13.75 10.58 19.91
CA ALA A 336 13.02 9.95 21.02
C ALA A 336 13.30 8.44 21.15
N THR A 337 13.77 7.82 20.08
CA THR A 337 14.05 6.37 20.04
C THR A 337 15.53 6.02 19.96
N ALA A 338 16.42 7.03 19.93
CA ALA A 338 17.87 6.84 19.82
C ALA A 338 18.40 5.94 20.94
N SER A 339 19.12 4.90 20.57
CA SER A 339 19.79 3.96 21.47
C SER A 339 21.22 3.70 21.01
N ARG A 340 22.12 3.32 21.94
CA ARG A 340 23.49 2.97 21.57
C ARG A 340 23.48 1.76 20.64
N GLY A 341 24.16 1.86 19.51
CA GLY A 341 24.38 0.74 18.60
C GLY A 341 25.32 -0.29 19.25
N LEU A 342 24.91 -1.54 19.28
CA LEU A 342 25.76 -2.67 19.65
C LEU A 342 26.22 -3.39 18.38
N THR A 343 27.41 -3.93 18.34
CA THR A 343 28.01 -4.58 17.17
C THR A 343 27.18 -5.78 16.68
N ASP A 344 26.49 -6.47 17.58
CA ASP A 344 25.62 -7.59 17.30
C ASP A 344 24.18 -7.20 16.91
N ALA A 345 23.85 -5.89 16.98
CA ALA A 345 22.53 -5.43 16.53
C ALA A 345 22.29 -5.80 15.06
N PRO A 346 21.10 -6.33 14.71
CA PRO A 346 20.80 -6.80 13.35
C PRO A 346 21.05 -5.75 12.26
N ALA A 347 20.84 -4.48 12.53
CA ALA A 347 21.11 -3.40 11.60
C ALA A 347 22.61 -3.26 11.29
N ILE A 348 23.49 -3.51 12.26
CA ILE A 348 24.96 -3.41 12.11
C ILE A 348 25.51 -4.73 11.52
N SER A 349 25.21 -5.87 12.13
CA SER A 349 25.67 -7.18 11.67
C SER A 349 25.18 -7.53 10.25
N GLY A 350 24.11 -6.89 9.79
CA GLY A 350 23.57 -7.02 8.44
C GLY A 350 24.29 -6.20 7.37
N LEU A 351 25.26 -5.33 7.71
CA LEU A 351 25.91 -4.45 6.73
C LEU A 351 26.87 -5.18 5.81
N GLU A 352 27.68 -6.09 6.35
CA GLU A 352 28.59 -6.93 5.54
C GLU A 352 27.80 -7.82 4.55
N PRO A 353 26.77 -8.58 4.99
CA PRO A 353 25.89 -9.30 4.08
C PRO A 353 25.21 -8.40 3.02
N LEU A 354 24.84 -7.17 3.38
CA LEU A 354 24.31 -6.18 2.45
C LEU A 354 25.33 -5.83 1.35
N PHE A 355 26.58 -5.56 1.75
CA PHE A 355 27.66 -5.22 0.82
C PHE A 355 27.98 -6.39 -0.11
N GLU A 356 28.11 -7.60 0.43
CA GLU A 356 28.31 -8.80 -0.36
C GLU A 356 27.19 -9.06 -1.37
N ARG A 357 25.93 -8.79 -0.98
CA ARG A 357 24.80 -8.88 -1.89
C ARG A 357 24.86 -7.80 -2.97
N PHE A 358 25.26 -6.58 -2.60
CA PHE A 358 25.39 -5.45 -3.53
C PHE A 358 26.45 -5.76 -4.59
N ARG A 359 27.64 -6.26 -4.19
CA ARG A 359 28.72 -6.68 -5.11
C ARG A 359 28.28 -7.76 -6.10
N ARG A 360 27.47 -8.72 -5.67
CA ARG A 360 26.92 -9.77 -6.56
C ARG A 360 25.88 -9.26 -7.54
N LEU A 361 25.19 -8.19 -7.23
CA LEU A 361 24.14 -7.62 -8.09
C LEU A 361 24.68 -6.62 -9.12
N TYR A 362 25.79 -5.98 -8.78
CA TYR A 362 26.32 -4.87 -9.55
C TYR A 362 27.82 -5.05 -9.79
N ASP A 363 28.24 -4.88 -11.06
CA ASP A 363 29.66 -4.88 -11.40
C ASP A 363 30.27 -3.56 -10.89
N LEU A 364 31.17 -3.64 -9.91
CA LEU A 364 31.88 -2.49 -9.34
C LEU A 364 33.29 -2.43 -9.89
N GLU A 365 33.79 -1.23 -10.13
CA GLU A 365 35.21 -1.01 -10.34
C GLU A 365 35.96 -1.15 -9.02
N ALA A 366 37.22 -1.59 -9.05
CA ALA A 366 38.00 -1.83 -7.83
C ALA A 366 38.07 -0.60 -6.90
N ALA A 367 38.14 0.61 -7.47
CA ALA A 367 38.15 1.85 -6.70
C ALA A 367 36.79 2.13 -6.04
N GLU A 368 35.68 1.85 -6.73
CA GLU A 368 34.32 1.99 -6.21
C GLU A 368 34.07 0.96 -5.10
N GLU A 369 34.47 -0.29 -5.33
CA GLU A 369 34.35 -1.37 -4.34
C GLU A 369 35.15 -1.06 -3.08
N GLY A 370 36.42 -0.66 -3.21
CA GLY A 370 37.26 -0.29 -2.07
C GLY A 370 36.68 0.89 -1.28
N PHE A 371 36.15 1.92 -1.97
CA PHE A 371 35.53 3.06 -1.32
C PHE A 371 34.27 2.65 -0.53
N LEU A 372 33.35 1.92 -1.17
CA LEU A 372 32.11 1.49 -0.52
C LEU A 372 32.36 0.50 0.63
N GLY A 373 33.34 -0.40 0.46
CA GLY A 373 33.78 -1.29 1.54
C GLY A 373 34.30 -0.53 2.75
N ALA A 374 35.08 0.53 2.55
CA ALA A 374 35.53 1.39 3.64
C ALA A 374 34.37 2.07 4.39
N GLN A 375 33.30 2.49 3.67
CA GLN A 375 32.10 3.06 4.32
C GLN A 375 31.37 2.02 5.18
N VAL A 376 31.27 0.78 4.72
CA VAL A 376 30.68 -0.31 5.52
C VAL A 376 31.53 -0.59 6.75
N SER A 377 32.86 -0.72 6.58
CA SER A 377 33.79 -0.96 7.69
C SER A 377 33.74 0.16 8.74
N ALA A 378 33.57 1.41 8.34
CA ALA A 378 33.42 2.54 9.26
C ALA A 378 32.19 2.41 10.18
N LEU A 379 31.10 1.78 9.70
CA LEU A 379 29.90 1.53 10.51
C LEU A 379 29.99 0.26 11.34
N THR A 380 30.72 -0.76 10.90
CA THR A 380 30.84 -2.05 11.61
C THR A 380 31.93 -2.03 12.66
N SER A 381 33.02 -1.28 12.43
CA SER A 381 34.17 -1.19 13.36
C SER A 381 34.09 0.00 14.33
N GLY A 382 33.37 1.06 13.96
CA GLY A 382 33.30 2.31 14.70
C GLY A 382 31.91 2.57 15.28
N THR A 383 31.39 1.67 16.12
CA THR A 383 30.05 1.81 16.73
C THR A 383 29.98 2.88 17.82
N ASP A 384 31.12 3.40 18.29
CA ASP A 384 31.15 4.51 19.23
C ASP A 384 30.57 5.77 18.58
N GLY A 385 29.49 6.28 19.19
CA GLY A 385 28.72 7.40 18.63
C GLY A 385 27.67 7.03 17.60
N LEU A 386 27.54 5.77 17.19
CA LEU A 386 26.39 5.31 16.40
C LEU A 386 25.16 5.18 17.31
N ARG A 387 24.04 5.71 16.84
CA ARG A 387 22.74 5.69 17.53
C ARG A 387 21.71 5.02 16.63
N LEU A 388 21.31 3.79 16.95
CA LEU A 388 20.20 3.14 16.27
C LEU A 388 18.88 3.78 16.68
N VAL A 389 17.95 3.86 15.74
CA VAL A 389 16.67 4.56 15.92
C VAL A 389 15.52 3.69 15.44
N PHE A 390 14.33 3.99 15.92
CA PHE A 390 13.14 3.43 15.32
C PHE A 390 12.95 4.03 13.91
N GLN A 391 13.01 3.19 12.91
CA GLN A 391 12.93 3.54 11.50
C GLN A 391 11.56 3.19 10.95
N HIS A 392 10.95 4.08 10.18
CA HIS A 392 9.75 3.78 9.40
C HIS A 392 10.07 2.84 8.23
N GLY A 393 11.26 2.98 7.65
CA GLY A 393 11.76 2.16 6.56
C GLY A 393 11.24 2.52 5.16
N ASP A 394 10.12 3.25 5.03
CA ASP A 394 9.60 3.81 3.77
C ASP A 394 8.81 5.12 3.98
N PRO A 395 9.41 6.18 4.53
CA PRO A 395 8.72 7.43 4.86
C PRO A 395 8.49 8.34 3.64
N GLY A 396 8.24 7.75 2.47
CA GLY A 396 8.02 8.54 1.25
C GLY A 396 6.77 9.42 1.33
N PRO A 397 6.69 10.52 0.54
CA PRO A 397 5.53 11.43 0.53
C PRO A 397 4.19 10.76 0.23
N TRP A 398 4.19 9.52 -0.29
CA TRP A 398 3.00 8.70 -0.53
C TRP A 398 2.43 8.08 0.76
N ASN A 399 3.26 7.93 1.79
CA ASN A 399 2.90 7.41 3.10
C ASN A 399 2.68 8.53 4.13
N VAL A 400 2.58 9.79 3.68
CA VAL A 400 2.37 10.95 4.56
C VAL A 400 0.99 11.56 4.32
N MET A 401 0.28 11.83 5.42
CA MET A 401 -0.96 12.59 5.46
C MET A 401 -0.71 13.95 6.11
N VAL A 402 -1.47 14.96 5.68
CA VAL A 402 -1.53 16.27 6.34
C VAL A 402 -2.89 16.37 7.02
N THR A 403 -2.88 16.48 8.34
CA THR A 403 -4.10 16.60 9.16
C THR A 403 -4.75 17.98 9.02
N GLY A 404 -5.97 18.13 9.51
CA GLY A 404 -6.72 19.40 9.40
C GLY A 404 -6.02 20.58 10.10
N ASP A 405 -5.30 20.33 11.16
CA ASP A 405 -4.46 21.31 11.90
C ASP A 405 -3.05 21.48 11.30
N GLY A 406 -2.80 20.80 10.19
CA GLY A 406 -1.57 20.93 9.41
C GLY A 406 -0.40 20.10 9.90
N ARG A 407 -0.55 19.24 10.92
CA ARG A 407 0.47 18.26 11.30
C ARG A 407 0.67 17.21 10.20
N THR A 408 1.77 16.49 10.25
CA THR A 408 2.05 15.36 9.36
C THR A 408 1.95 14.05 10.12
N ALA A 409 1.27 13.08 9.51
CA ALA A 409 1.11 11.74 10.04
C ALA A 409 1.66 10.72 9.04
N PHE A 410 2.33 9.69 9.55
CA PHE A 410 2.96 8.66 8.74
C PHE A 410 2.15 7.37 8.79
N LEU A 411 1.91 6.80 7.59
CA LEU A 411 1.14 5.57 7.37
C LEU A 411 2.05 4.48 6.84
N ASP A 412 1.60 3.23 6.93
CA ASP A 412 2.23 2.08 6.26
C ASP A 412 3.59 1.70 6.85
N TRP A 413 3.55 1.24 8.10
CA TRP A 413 4.71 0.85 8.92
C TRP A 413 5.21 -0.56 8.66
N GLU A 414 4.83 -1.17 7.54
CA GLU A 414 5.20 -2.56 7.19
C GLU A 414 6.70 -2.80 7.06
N ALA A 415 7.47 -1.76 6.77
CA ALA A 415 8.92 -1.81 6.62
C ALA A 415 9.68 -1.26 7.85
N ALA A 416 9.00 -1.08 8.97
CA ALA A 416 9.59 -0.48 10.16
C ALA A 416 10.65 -1.38 10.81
N GLU A 417 11.68 -0.75 11.35
CA GLU A 417 12.77 -1.40 12.07
C GLU A 417 12.97 -0.71 13.43
N PRO A 418 12.76 -1.44 14.56
CA PRO A 418 12.87 -0.86 15.90
C PRO A 418 14.28 -0.38 16.26
N GLN A 419 15.30 -0.93 15.61
CA GLN A 419 16.72 -0.60 15.75
C GLN A 419 17.34 -0.45 14.36
N GLY A 420 16.82 0.47 13.57
CA GLY A 420 17.31 0.76 12.23
C GLY A 420 18.42 1.81 12.22
N MET A 421 19.02 2.02 11.04
CA MET A 421 20.10 2.97 10.84
C MET A 421 19.60 4.42 10.93
N PRO A 422 20.29 5.30 11.68
CA PRO A 422 19.91 6.71 11.76
C PRO A 422 20.03 7.40 10.39
N LEU A 423 19.31 8.50 10.21
CA LEU A 423 19.29 9.34 8.99
C LEU A 423 18.68 8.70 7.74
N TRP A 424 18.55 7.37 7.65
CA TRP A 424 18.08 6.72 6.43
C TRP A 424 16.65 7.15 6.05
N ASP A 425 15.76 7.30 7.02
CA ASP A 425 14.41 7.81 6.77
C ASP A 425 14.43 9.27 6.32
N LEU A 426 15.29 10.09 6.91
CA LEU A 426 15.49 11.49 6.51
C LEU A 426 15.98 11.59 5.06
N PHE A 427 17.01 10.81 4.70
CA PHE A 427 17.55 10.78 3.35
C PHE A 427 16.50 10.29 2.34
N HIS A 428 15.76 9.25 2.68
CA HIS A 428 14.74 8.73 1.80
C HIS A 428 13.57 9.71 1.58
N PHE A 429 13.09 10.35 2.65
CA PHE A 429 12.04 11.36 2.56
C PHE A 429 12.49 12.53 1.69
N LEU A 430 13.64 13.15 2.03
CA LEU A 430 14.14 14.33 1.31
C LEU A 430 14.45 14.04 -0.15
N ARG A 431 15.00 12.86 -0.46
CA ARG A 431 15.22 12.44 -1.86
C ARG A 431 13.90 12.34 -2.64
N SER A 432 12.88 11.78 -2.04
CA SER A 432 11.58 11.65 -2.69
C SER A 432 10.87 13.00 -2.81
N TYR A 433 11.06 13.87 -1.84
CA TYR A 433 10.57 15.24 -1.85
C TYR A 433 11.28 16.11 -2.91
N SER A 434 12.63 16.04 -3.00
CA SER A 434 13.39 16.78 -4.00
C SER A 434 12.93 16.45 -5.43
N LEU A 435 12.65 15.17 -5.71
CA LEU A 435 12.08 14.75 -6.99
C LEU A 435 10.69 15.37 -7.26
N ALA A 436 9.86 15.54 -6.22
CA ALA A 436 8.57 16.21 -6.36
C ALA A 436 8.75 17.70 -6.68
N VAL A 437 9.73 18.36 -6.07
CA VAL A 437 10.10 19.76 -6.35
C VAL A 437 10.57 19.91 -7.80
N SER A 438 11.51 19.07 -8.26
CA SER A 438 12.01 19.10 -9.65
C SER A 438 10.89 18.85 -10.66
N ARG A 439 10.02 17.89 -10.40
CA ARG A 439 8.86 17.59 -11.28
C ARG A 439 7.90 18.76 -11.42
N ALA A 440 7.68 19.50 -10.35
CA ALA A 440 6.86 20.69 -10.41
C ALA A 440 7.51 21.84 -11.19
N ALA A 441 8.85 21.90 -11.20
CA ALA A 441 9.62 22.79 -12.06
C ALA A 441 9.74 22.28 -13.51
N GLY A 442 9.04 21.17 -13.87
CA GLY A 442 9.03 20.61 -15.21
C GLY A 442 10.15 19.60 -15.52
N ARG A 443 11.07 19.37 -14.58
CA ARG A 443 12.15 18.37 -14.69
C ARG A 443 11.65 17.02 -14.19
N ARG A 444 11.89 15.95 -14.97
CA ARG A 444 11.34 14.62 -14.67
C ARG A 444 12.41 13.57 -14.40
N ASP A 445 13.66 13.84 -14.76
CA ASP A 445 14.74 12.91 -14.56
C ASP A 445 15.12 12.83 -13.06
N PRO A 446 15.09 11.64 -12.45
CA PRO A 446 15.49 11.46 -11.05
C PRO A 446 16.97 11.71 -10.78
N GLN A 447 17.85 11.52 -11.79
CA GLN A 447 19.28 11.75 -11.67
C GLN A 447 19.59 13.24 -11.69
N GLU A 448 19.03 13.99 -12.65
CA GLU A 448 19.12 15.47 -12.68
C GLU A 448 18.60 16.09 -11.37
N SER A 449 17.48 15.57 -10.83
CA SER A 449 16.95 16.02 -9.56
C SER A 449 17.91 15.77 -8.39
N PHE A 450 18.63 14.64 -8.41
CA PHE A 450 19.62 14.34 -7.39
C PHE A 450 20.84 15.24 -7.53
N GLU A 451 21.35 15.48 -8.72
CA GLU A 451 22.44 16.43 -8.96
C GLU A 451 22.12 17.82 -8.42
N GLU A 452 20.95 18.35 -8.81
CA GLU A 452 20.52 19.70 -8.40
C GLU A 452 20.38 19.88 -6.89
N HIS A 453 19.84 18.86 -6.21
CA HIS A 453 19.43 19.03 -4.82
C HIS A 453 20.31 18.31 -3.79
N TRP A 454 21.20 17.44 -4.23
CA TRP A 454 22.05 16.63 -3.36
C TRP A 454 23.54 16.83 -3.61
N LEU A 455 23.92 17.26 -4.81
CA LEU A 455 25.31 17.53 -5.13
C LEU A 455 25.58 19.04 -5.19
N GLU A 456 24.69 19.79 -5.82
CA GLU A 456 24.80 21.25 -5.95
C GLU A 456 24.07 21.98 -4.80
N GLU A 457 24.38 23.27 -4.64
CA GLU A 457 23.70 24.10 -3.64
C GLU A 457 22.29 24.48 -4.06
N SER A 458 21.32 24.12 -3.25
CA SER A 458 19.92 24.44 -3.47
C SER A 458 19.19 24.75 -2.15
N ALA A 459 17.96 25.20 -2.23
CA ALA A 459 17.16 25.36 -1.03
C ALA A 459 16.85 24.01 -0.36
N VAL A 460 16.72 22.90 -1.12
CA VAL A 460 16.54 21.55 -0.56
C VAL A 460 17.83 21.06 0.09
N SER A 461 18.99 21.30 -0.52
CA SER A 461 20.27 20.89 0.07
C SER A 461 20.56 21.61 1.40
N ARG A 462 20.14 22.87 1.56
CA ARG A 462 20.22 23.55 2.85
C ARG A 462 19.38 22.87 3.92
N VAL A 463 18.12 22.48 3.59
CA VAL A 463 17.26 21.72 4.52
C VAL A 463 17.90 20.39 4.89
N LEU A 464 18.52 19.69 3.92
CA LEU A 464 19.21 18.42 4.17
C LEU A 464 20.35 18.59 5.19
N VAL A 465 21.23 19.54 4.96
CA VAL A 465 22.39 19.79 5.84
C VAL A 465 21.93 20.24 7.24
N GLU A 466 20.98 21.17 7.32
CA GLU A 466 20.43 21.66 8.59
C GLU A 466 19.73 20.52 9.38
N ALA A 467 18.87 19.74 8.73
CA ALA A 467 18.16 18.64 9.39
C ALA A 467 19.12 17.56 9.87
N THR A 468 20.16 17.22 9.10
CA THR A 468 21.19 16.26 9.49
C THR A 468 22.00 16.76 10.68
N SER A 469 22.42 18.03 10.67
CA SER A 469 23.14 18.65 11.81
C SER A 469 22.30 18.60 13.09
N ARG A 470 21.05 19.02 13.02
CA ARG A 470 20.11 18.97 14.15
C ARG A 470 19.89 17.54 14.66
N PHE A 471 19.80 16.57 13.75
CA PHE A 471 19.68 15.17 14.13
C PHE A 471 20.92 14.69 14.90
N CYS A 472 22.12 14.95 14.37
CA CYS A 472 23.37 14.58 15.04
C CYS A 472 23.46 15.17 16.46
N ALA A 473 23.16 16.45 16.59
CA ALA A 473 23.19 17.14 17.90
C ALA A 473 22.16 16.54 18.88
N ARG A 474 20.91 16.32 18.45
CA ARG A 474 19.82 15.84 19.33
C ARG A 474 19.91 14.35 19.67
N ALA A 475 20.29 13.50 18.71
CA ALA A 475 20.39 12.06 18.90
C ALA A 475 21.74 11.62 19.49
N GLY A 476 22.73 12.49 19.56
CA GLY A 476 24.09 12.17 19.94
C GLY A 476 24.80 11.27 18.93
N LEU A 477 24.48 11.42 17.65
CA LEU A 477 25.13 10.73 16.55
C LEU A 477 26.44 11.42 16.21
N ALA A 478 27.55 10.65 16.17
CA ALA A 478 28.85 11.21 15.80
C ALA A 478 28.84 11.71 14.34
N PRO A 479 29.25 12.98 14.08
CA PRO A 479 29.19 13.57 12.75
C PRO A 479 30.01 12.81 11.70
N GLY A 480 31.14 12.20 12.08
CA GLY A 480 31.96 11.38 11.19
C GLY A 480 31.26 10.14 10.64
N LEU A 481 30.09 9.77 11.21
CA LEU A 481 29.30 8.65 10.70
C LEU A 481 28.26 9.08 9.63
N VAL A 482 28.11 10.36 9.35
CA VAL A 482 27.13 10.86 8.37
C VAL A 482 27.50 10.39 6.96
N GLU A 483 28.77 10.47 6.58
CA GLU A 483 29.24 10.01 5.27
C GLU A 483 29.01 8.52 5.06
N PRO A 484 29.48 7.60 5.94
CA PRO A 484 29.20 6.18 5.77
C PRO A 484 27.69 5.86 5.79
N LEU A 485 26.91 6.47 6.65
CA LEU A 485 25.44 6.28 6.67
C LEU A 485 24.79 6.71 5.35
N PHE A 486 25.27 7.77 4.73
CA PHE A 486 24.77 8.25 3.45
C PHE A 486 25.00 7.22 2.32
N TYR A 487 26.23 6.77 2.11
CA TYR A 487 26.54 5.82 1.04
C TYR A 487 25.87 4.47 1.25
N VAL A 488 25.90 3.96 2.48
CA VAL A 488 25.29 2.67 2.82
C VAL A 488 23.75 2.73 2.72
N CYS A 489 23.13 3.88 2.98
CA CYS A 489 21.69 4.08 2.74
C CYS A 489 21.34 3.82 1.25
N TRP A 490 22.06 4.43 0.32
CA TRP A 490 21.77 4.25 -1.10
C TRP A 490 22.12 2.85 -1.59
N MET A 491 23.15 2.23 -1.06
CA MET A 491 23.45 0.81 -1.29
C MET A 491 22.29 -0.09 -0.85
N HIS A 492 21.78 0.11 0.36
CA HIS A 492 20.63 -0.63 0.87
C HIS A 492 19.39 -0.44 -0.02
N ARG A 493 19.12 0.81 -0.45
CA ARG A 493 18.01 1.11 -1.35
C ARG A 493 18.17 0.47 -2.73
N ALA A 494 19.39 0.40 -3.26
CA ALA A 494 19.67 -0.27 -4.53
C ALA A 494 19.41 -1.79 -4.44
N VAL A 495 19.86 -2.44 -3.37
CA VAL A 495 19.59 -3.87 -3.13
C VAL A 495 18.09 -4.15 -2.96
N LYS A 496 17.36 -3.26 -2.26
CA LYS A 496 15.90 -3.38 -2.10
C LYS A 496 15.17 -3.19 -3.44
N GLU A 497 15.59 -2.24 -4.26
CA GLU A 497 15.02 -2.01 -5.60
C GLU A 497 15.28 -3.19 -6.54
N ALA A 498 16.47 -3.78 -6.50
CA ALA A 498 16.86 -4.92 -7.32
C ALA A 498 15.91 -6.12 -7.17
N ALA A 499 15.31 -6.31 -6.00
CA ALA A 499 14.33 -7.38 -5.76
C ALA A 499 13.04 -7.22 -6.59
N THR A 500 12.80 -6.05 -7.17
CA THR A 500 11.60 -5.73 -7.96
C THR A 500 11.90 -5.47 -9.42
N LEU A 501 13.17 -5.35 -9.79
CA LEU A 501 13.60 -5.09 -11.17
C LEU A 501 13.85 -6.41 -11.93
N PRO A 502 13.49 -6.46 -13.20
CA PRO A 502 13.92 -7.57 -14.06
C PRO A 502 15.46 -7.52 -14.23
N PRO A 503 16.12 -8.69 -14.46
CA PRO A 503 17.58 -8.80 -14.50
C PRO A 503 18.26 -7.84 -15.49
N ASP A 504 17.66 -7.61 -16.66
CA ASP A 504 18.15 -6.72 -17.71
C ASP A 504 18.11 -5.23 -17.31
N ARG A 505 17.37 -4.88 -16.26
CA ARG A 505 17.24 -3.52 -15.74
C ARG A 505 18.01 -3.23 -14.47
N LEU A 506 18.71 -4.18 -13.89
CA LEU A 506 19.46 -3.97 -12.66
C LEU A 506 20.46 -2.82 -12.79
N ARG A 507 21.23 -2.77 -13.90
CA ARG A 507 22.23 -1.71 -14.15
C ARG A 507 21.63 -0.30 -14.33
N SER A 508 20.36 -0.21 -14.69
CA SER A 508 19.61 1.04 -14.82
C SER A 508 18.73 1.35 -13.61
N GLY A 509 18.92 0.65 -12.50
CA GLY A 509 18.23 0.88 -11.25
C GLY A 509 18.45 2.32 -10.76
N ARG A 510 17.40 2.91 -10.23
CA ARG A 510 17.39 4.31 -9.79
C ARG A 510 18.39 4.57 -8.67
N TYR A 511 18.43 3.69 -7.69
CA TYR A 511 19.26 3.89 -6.50
C TYR A 511 20.73 3.54 -6.74
N VAL A 512 21.03 2.56 -7.58
CA VAL A 512 22.43 2.28 -7.97
C VAL A 512 23.01 3.45 -8.79
N ASN A 513 22.23 4.08 -9.67
CA ASN A 513 22.66 5.26 -10.42
C ASN A 513 22.90 6.46 -9.51
N ILE A 514 22.03 6.69 -8.51
CA ILE A 514 22.23 7.73 -7.50
C ILE A 514 23.51 7.46 -6.70
N LEU A 515 23.75 6.22 -6.27
CA LEU A 515 24.94 5.85 -5.52
C LEU A 515 26.22 6.09 -6.33
N ARG A 516 26.28 5.60 -7.58
CA ARG A 516 27.42 5.79 -8.48
C ARG A 516 27.70 7.27 -8.75
N LEU A 517 26.66 8.04 -8.97
CA LEU A 517 26.78 9.48 -9.17
C LEU A 517 27.36 10.16 -7.93
N ALA A 518 26.88 9.80 -6.73
CA ALA A 518 27.40 10.34 -5.48
C ALA A 518 28.86 9.94 -5.23
N VAL A 519 29.26 8.70 -5.56
CA VAL A 519 30.66 8.25 -5.47
C VAL A 519 31.55 9.03 -6.46
N ALA A 520 31.11 9.16 -7.71
CA ALA A 520 31.86 9.90 -8.73
C ALA A 520 32.01 11.39 -8.40
N ARG A 521 31.01 11.96 -7.72
CA ARG A 521 30.94 13.40 -7.36
C ARG A 521 31.10 13.63 -5.84
N ARG A 522 31.88 12.79 -5.13
CA ARG A 522 32.07 12.87 -3.68
C ARG A 522 32.61 14.21 -3.16
N GLY A 523 33.31 14.95 -4.02
CA GLY A 523 33.75 16.32 -3.74
C GLY A 523 32.73 17.43 -4.02
N ALA A 524 31.49 17.08 -4.33
CA ALA A 524 30.44 18.08 -4.61
C ALA A 524 30.16 18.99 -3.40
N PRO A 525 29.79 20.27 -3.64
CA PRO A 525 29.66 21.27 -2.56
C PRO A 525 28.71 20.87 -1.45
N THR A 526 27.56 20.29 -1.78
CA THR A 526 26.58 19.87 -0.79
C THR A 526 27.06 18.67 0.02
N LEU A 527 27.70 17.67 -0.61
CA LEU A 527 28.26 16.51 0.10
C LEU A 527 29.39 16.94 1.04
N GLY A 528 30.27 17.85 0.60
CA GLY A 528 31.32 18.41 1.46
C GLY A 528 30.75 19.05 2.73
N ARG A 529 29.69 19.85 2.60
CA ARG A 529 29.00 20.44 3.77
C ARG A 529 28.27 19.42 4.62
N LEU A 530 27.65 18.43 3.98
CA LEU A 530 26.91 17.38 4.69
C LEU A 530 27.85 16.51 5.54
N PHE A 531 29.06 16.22 5.06
CA PHE A 531 30.02 15.36 5.77
C PHE A 531 30.93 16.10 6.72
N SER A 532 31.00 17.44 6.62
CA SER A 532 31.79 18.31 7.52
C SER A 532 30.94 18.99 8.60
N ILE A 533 29.77 18.44 8.93
CA ILE A 533 28.90 18.97 9.98
C ILE A 533 29.66 19.01 11.31
N ALA A 534 29.83 20.21 11.89
CA ALA A 534 30.31 20.36 13.25
C ALA A 534 29.11 20.30 14.20
N VAL A 535 29.21 19.52 15.27
CA VAL A 535 28.28 19.60 16.39
C VAL A 535 28.86 20.64 17.36
N ASN A 536 28.25 21.84 17.39
CA ASN A 536 28.54 22.87 18.39
C ASN A 536 27.87 22.54 19.71
#